data_de66f9d58c8828dc8bbee0e28c81e9ea
#
_entry.id   de66f9d58c8828dc8bbee0e28c81e9ea
#
_cell.length_a   1.000
_cell.length_b   1.000
_cell.length_c   1.000
_cell.angle_alpha   90.00
_cell.angle_beta   90.00
_cell.angle_gamma   90.00
#
_symmetry.space_group_name_H-M   'P 1'
#
loop_
_entity.id
_entity.type
_entity.pdbx_description
1 polymer ?
#
loop_
_entity_poly.entity_id
_entity_poly.type
_entity_poly.pdbx_seq_one_letter_code
_entity_poly.pdbx_strand_id
1 'polypeptide(L)'
;MRRVNRVNLLWLLVFTGPGAAKNDASELSLYSINTGSFVYHMTGNVGDYNEIFKNKFFSVERKFSQESKNSMLVGTMKNSFNDRCLSVGMRRDLHEINSRWMIKGVYAYTGEFFAKAFSDCGNHGSYHDFKKVTGIGFSPYIYHALQYNPTTFFGVEAGIIAPDIFATSIQWSFR
;
A
#
# COMPACT_ATOMS: atom_id res chain seq x y z
N MET A 1 9.68 -37.55 -25.75
CA MET A 1 8.99 -36.29 -25.39
C MET A 1 9.73 -35.62 -24.25
N ARG A 2 10.53 -34.58 -24.52
CA ARG A 2 11.29 -33.82 -23.51
C ARG A 2 10.44 -32.62 -23.05
N ARG A 3 10.12 -32.56 -21.74
CA ARG A 3 9.47 -31.40 -21.13
C ARG A 3 10.53 -30.28 -20.97
N VAL A 4 10.30 -29.18 -21.66
CA VAL A 4 11.10 -27.95 -21.48
C VAL A 4 10.57 -27.22 -20.24
N ASN A 5 11.37 -27.21 -19.19
CA ASN A 5 11.12 -26.36 -18.02
C ASN A 5 11.34 -24.89 -18.43
N ARG A 6 10.27 -24.12 -18.51
CA ARG A 6 10.37 -22.65 -18.64
C ARG A 6 10.70 -22.06 -17.27
N VAL A 7 11.94 -21.70 -17.09
CA VAL A 7 12.39 -20.84 -15.98
C VAL A 7 11.89 -19.44 -16.29
N ASN A 8 10.89 -18.98 -15.54
CA ASN A 8 10.46 -17.60 -15.60
C ASN A 8 11.48 -16.74 -14.86
N LEU A 9 12.34 -16.07 -15.60
CA LEU A 9 13.31 -15.11 -15.10
C LEU A 9 12.53 -13.85 -14.69
N LEU A 10 12.40 -13.65 -13.38
CA LEU A 10 11.82 -12.44 -12.81
C LEU A 10 12.85 -11.32 -12.98
N TRP A 11 12.64 -10.43 -13.94
CA TRP A 11 13.45 -9.22 -14.11
C TRP A 11 13.17 -8.26 -12.96
N LEU A 12 14.06 -8.24 -11.97
CA LEU A 12 14.17 -7.13 -11.02
C LEU A 12 14.69 -5.93 -11.81
N LEU A 13 13.82 -5.00 -12.16
CA LEU A 13 14.21 -3.70 -12.67
C LEU A 13 14.86 -2.89 -11.54
N VAL A 14 16.17 -3.08 -11.37
CA VAL A 14 17.00 -2.20 -10.58
C VAL A 14 17.23 -0.95 -11.43
N PHE A 15 16.53 0.12 -11.17
CA PHE A 15 16.84 1.43 -11.74
C PHE A 15 18.12 1.96 -11.09
N THR A 16 19.26 1.62 -11.68
CA THR A 16 20.53 2.27 -11.38
C THR A 16 20.62 3.53 -12.26
N GLY A 17 20.14 4.65 -11.74
CA GLY A 17 20.48 5.96 -12.33
C GLY A 17 21.93 6.31 -11.99
N PRO A 18 22.68 7.02 -12.88
CA PRO A 18 24.03 7.45 -12.57
C PRO A 18 24.02 8.50 -11.47
N GLY A 19 24.31 8.09 -10.25
CA GLY A 19 24.44 8.97 -9.11
C GLY A 19 25.84 9.56 -9.07
N ALA A 20 25.99 10.83 -9.41
CA ALA A 20 27.14 11.60 -8.96
C ALA A 20 27.06 11.74 -7.44
N ALA A 21 28.01 11.16 -6.73
CA ALA A 21 28.14 11.33 -5.30
C ALA A 21 28.42 12.79 -4.96
N LYS A 22 27.42 13.50 -4.47
CA LYS A 22 27.57 14.73 -3.71
C LYS A 22 27.32 14.38 -2.25
N ASN A 23 28.38 14.47 -1.46
CA ASN A 23 28.31 14.45 0.00
C ASN A 23 27.55 15.71 0.46
N ASP A 24 26.29 15.57 0.82
CA ASP A 24 25.59 16.56 1.62
C ASP A 24 24.76 15.83 2.70
N ALA A 25 25.07 16.17 3.94
CA ALA A 25 24.58 15.55 5.18
C ALA A 25 23.10 15.81 5.49
N SER A 26 22.25 16.04 4.49
CA SER A 26 20.81 16.28 4.64
C SER A 26 19.94 15.55 3.61
N GLU A 27 20.39 14.42 3.06
CA GLU A 27 19.49 13.66 2.19
C GLU A 27 18.32 13.09 3.00
N LEU A 28 17.20 13.80 2.93
CA LEU A 28 15.91 13.29 3.40
C LEU A 28 15.60 12.00 2.65
N SER A 29 15.20 10.97 3.38
CA SER A 29 14.88 9.66 2.79
C SER A 29 13.83 9.79 1.69
N LEU A 30 14.15 9.28 0.50
CA LEU A 30 13.19 9.14 -0.58
C LEU A 30 12.35 7.87 -0.45
N TYR A 31 12.79 6.90 0.34
CA TYR A 31 12.14 5.61 0.46
C TYR A 31 11.54 5.40 1.85
N SER A 32 10.37 4.78 1.88
CA SER A 32 9.75 4.30 3.12
C SER A 32 9.09 2.94 2.92
N ILE A 33 8.95 2.21 4.02
CA ILE A 33 8.23 0.95 4.09
C ILE A 33 7.09 1.13 5.09
N ASN A 34 5.90 0.64 4.73
CA ASN A 34 4.78 0.56 5.65
C ASN A 34 4.49 -0.90 5.99
N THR A 35 4.22 -1.13 7.27
CA THR A 35 3.99 -2.47 7.83
C THR A 35 2.99 -2.43 8.98
N GLY A 36 2.67 -3.61 9.54
CA GLY A 36 2.00 -3.71 10.84
C GLY A 36 0.59 -3.13 10.86
N SER A 37 -0.18 -3.37 9.82
CA SER A 37 -1.53 -2.83 9.73
C SER A 37 -2.56 -3.70 10.45
N PHE A 38 -3.47 -3.03 11.13
CA PHE A 38 -4.68 -3.55 11.73
C PHE A 38 -5.88 -2.89 11.07
N VAL A 39 -6.95 -3.66 10.85
CA VAL A 39 -8.15 -3.20 10.15
C VAL A 39 -9.38 -3.58 10.94
N TYR A 40 -10.34 -2.64 11.01
CA TYR A 40 -11.63 -2.81 11.66
C TYR A 40 -12.74 -2.23 10.79
N HIS A 41 -13.74 -3.04 10.43
CA HIS A 41 -14.96 -2.61 9.76
C HIS A 41 -15.90 -1.96 10.78
N MET A 42 -16.22 -0.68 10.60
CA MET A 42 -17.03 0.09 11.55
C MET A 42 -18.54 -0.12 11.38
N THR A 43 -18.97 -0.46 10.18
CA THR A 43 -20.37 -0.87 9.91
C THR A 43 -20.46 -2.37 10.11
N GLY A 44 -21.22 -2.80 11.12
CA GLY A 44 -21.29 -4.17 11.59
C GLY A 44 -21.49 -5.24 10.53
N ASN A 45 -21.19 -6.45 10.89
CA ASN A 45 -21.04 -7.63 10.05
C ASN A 45 -22.32 -7.99 9.27
N VAL A 46 -22.44 -7.54 8.03
CA VAL A 46 -23.54 -7.87 7.11
C VAL A 46 -23.11 -8.93 6.08
N GLY A 47 -22.03 -9.66 6.33
CA GLY A 47 -21.50 -10.67 5.39
C GLY A 47 -20.48 -11.63 6.00
N ASP A 48 -20.03 -12.60 5.20
CA ASP A 48 -19.06 -13.64 5.56
C ASP A 48 -17.61 -13.13 5.58
N TYR A 49 -17.34 -11.95 6.13
CA TYR A 49 -15.99 -11.39 6.19
C TYR A 49 -15.51 -11.16 7.62
N ASN A 50 -14.20 -11.10 7.80
CA ASN A 50 -13.58 -10.79 9.08
C ASN A 50 -13.75 -9.31 9.42
N GLU A 51 -14.49 -8.99 10.47
CA GLU A 51 -14.70 -7.62 10.96
C GLU A 51 -13.41 -6.98 11.47
N ILE A 52 -12.61 -7.76 12.21
CA ILE A 52 -11.35 -7.32 12.80
C ILE A 52 -10.23 -8.26 12.35
N PHE A 53 -9.21 -7.73 11.68
CA PHE A 53 -8.10 -8.58 11.22
C PHE A 53 -6.78 -7.84 11.03
N LYS A 54 -5.70 -8.63 11.06
CA LYS A 54 -4.37 -8.18 10.66
C LYS A 54 -4.24 -8.39 9.15
N ASN A 55 -4.35 -7.31 8.37
CA ASN A 55 -4.33 -7.40 6.91
C ASN A 55 -2.95 -7.68 6.31
N LYS A 56 -1.91 -7.85 7.16
CA LYS A 56 -0.53 -8.14 6.75
C LYS A 56 -0.05 -7.17 5.65
N PHE A 57 -0.42 -5.91 5.81
CA PHE A 57 -0.04 -4.86 4.89
C PHE A 57 1.48 -4.70 4.88
N PHE A 58 2.03 -4.62 3.69
CA PHE A 58 3.41 -4.28 3.42
C PHE A 58 3.44 -3.44 2.16
N SER A 59 4.06 -2.27 2.21
CA SER A 59 4.29 -1.45 1.01
C SER A 59 5.66 -0.82 1.03
N VAL A 60 6.19 -0.60 -0.17
CA VAL A 60 7.34 0.24 -0.43
C VAL A 60 6.86 1.51 -1.11
N GLU A 61 7.36 2.63 -0.65
CA GLU A 61 7.06 3.93 -1.19
C GLU A 61 8.34 4.63 -1.61
N ARG A 62 8.23 5.44 -2.66
CA ARG A 62 9.30 6.32 -3.10
C ARG A 62 8.74 7.70 -3.39
N LYS A 63 9.24 8.73 -2.70
CA LYS A 63 8.94 10.13 -3.03
C LYS A 63 9.44 10.46 -4.44
N PHE A 64 8.72 11.29 -5.17
CA PHE A 64 9.16 11.73 -6.50
C PHE A 64 10.40 12.61 -6.43
N SER A 65 10.53 13.44 -5.39
CA SER A 65 11.74 14.19 -5.03
C SER A 65 11.75 14.42 -3.52
N GLN A 66 12.83 14.97 -2.98
CA GLN A 66 12.94 15.27 -1.54
C GLN A 66 11.88 16.27 -1.08
N GLU A 67 11.53 17.24 -1.91
CA GLU A 67 10.53 18.27 -1.64
C GLU A 67 9.11 17.85 -2.02
N SER A 68 8.96 16.72 -2.71
CA SER A 68 7.66 16.27 -3.18
C SER A 68 6.76 15.86 -2.02
N LYS A 69 5.52 16.34 -2.06
CA LYS A 69 4.44 15.85 -1.19
C LYS A 69 3.87 14.51 -1.66
N ASN A 70 4.27 14.03 -2.84
CA ASN A 70 3.74 12.80 -3.43
C ASN A 70 4.80 11.71 -3.45
N SER A 71 4.38 10.49 -3.17
CA SER A 71 5.16 9.27 -3.27
C SER A 71 4.44 8.24 -4.13
N MET A 72 5.16 7.49 -4.96
CA MET A 72 4.63 6.29 -5.56
C MET A 72 4.60 5.18 -4.52
N LEU A 73 3.54 4.37 -4.52
CA LEU A 73 3.33 3.26 -3.59
C LEU A 73 3.10 1.97 -4.37
N VAL A 74 3.82 0.92 -3.98
CA VAL A 74 3.55 -0.46 -4.40
C VAL A 74 3.55 -1.33 -3.14
N GLY A 75 2.51 -2.11 -2.96
CA GLY A 75 2.33 -2.91 -1.75
C GLY A 75 1.47 -4.13 -1.94
N THR A 76 1.32 -4.88 -0.88
CA THR A 76 0.43 -6.04 -0.81
C THR A 76 -0.26 -6.08 0.54
N MET A 77 -1.49 -6.56 0.55
CA MET A 77 -2.26 -6.75 1.77
C MET A 77 -3.18 -7.96 1.65
N LYS A 78 -3.72 -8.39 2.77
CA LYS A 78 -4.85 -9.32 2.79
C LYS A 78 -6.15 -8.54 2.92
N ASN A 79 -7.15 -8.93 2.13
CA ASN A 79 -8.51 -8.41 2.26
C ASN A 79 -9.25 -9.08 3.43
N SER A 80 -10.50 -8.69 3.67
CA SER A 80 -11.35 -9.23 4.73
C SER A 80 -11.69 -10.73 4.57
N PHE A 81 -11.50 -11.28 3.40
CA PHE A 81 -11.66 -12.71 3.10
C PHE A 81 -10.34 -13.49 3.21
N ASN A 82 -9.26 -12.83 3.69
CA ASN A 82 -7.91 -13.39 3.83
C ASN A 82 -7.18 -13.64 2.50
N ASP A 83 -7.68 -13.14 1.38
CA ASP A 83 -7.02 -13.22 0.08
C ASP A 83 -5.94 -12.15 -0.05
N ARG A 84 -4.84 -12.49 -0.71
CA ARG A 84 -3.74 -11.56 -0.92
C ARG A 84 -3.98 -10.71 -2.16
N CYS A 85 -3.88 -9.40 -1.97
CA CYS A 85 -4.08 -8.38 -3.00
C CYS A 85 -2.79 -7.58 -3.24
N LEU A 86 -2.59 -7.14 -4.49
CA LEU A 86 -1.58 -6.15 -4.86
C LEU A 86 -2.20 -4.75 -4.79
N SER A 87 -1.43 -3.78 -4.32
CA SER A 87 -1.82 -2.36 -4.30
C SER A 87 -0.79 -1.54 -5.05
N VAL A 88 -1.26 -0.67 -5.95
CA VAL A 88 -0.41 0.26 -6.70
C VAL A 88 -1.07 1.63 -6.72
N GLY A 89 -0.33 2.66 -6.37
CA GLY A 89 -0.90 4.00 -6.32
C GLY A 89 0.07 5.06 -5.84
N MET A 90 -0.51 6.09 -5.23
CA MET A 90 0.22 7.24 -4.69
C MET A 90 -0.17 7.50 -3.25
N ARG A 91 0.82 7.91 -2.46
CA ARG A 91 0.61 8.55 -1.17
C ARG A 91 0.90 10.04 -1.31
N ARG A 92 0.13 10.85 -0.60
CA ARG A 92 0.29 12.30 -0.57
C ARG A 92 0.29 12.83 0.87
N ASP A 93 1.26 13.68 1.18
CA ASP A 93 1.27 14.51 2.36
C ASP A 93 0.28 15.67 2.14
N LEU A 94 -0.91 15.59 2.75
CA LEU A 94 -2.00 16.54 2.51
C LEU A 94 -1.79 17.84 3.29
N HIS A 95 -1.52 17.71 4.60
CA HIS A 95 -1.37 18.86 5.49
C HIS A 95 -0.43 18.52 6.66
N GLU A 96 0.57 19.37 6.86
CA GLU A 96 1.44 19.33 8.03
C GLU A 96 0.81 20.19 9.14
N ILE A 97 0.41 19.57 10.24
CA ILE A 97 -0.15 20.26 11.40
C ILE A 97 1.00 20.87 12.23
N ASN A 98 2.05 20.09 12.41
CA ASN A 98 3.30 20.51 13.04
C ASN A 98 4.42 19.49 12.69
N SER A 99 5.63 19.69 13.24
CA SER A 99 6.79 18.82 12.96
C SER A 99 6.61 17.32 13.25
N ARG A 100 5.58 16.95 14.02
CA ARG A 100 5.31 15.55 14.39
C ARG A 100 4.00 15.00 13.81
N TRP A 101 3.05 15.86 13.45
CA TRP A 101 1.72 15.46 13.01
C TRP A 101 1.48 15.84 11.56
N MET A 102 1.07 14.86 10.76
CA MET A 102 0.80 14.98 9.33
C MET A 102 -0.52 14.34 8.96
N ILE A 103 -1.34 15.01 8.15
CA ILE A 103 -2.49 14.39 7.49
C ILE A 103 -2.00 13.83 6.16
N LYS A 104 -2.28 12.55 5.92
CA LYS A 104 -1.89 11.83 4.71
C LYS A 104 -3.09 11.24 3.99
N GLY A 105 -2.97 11.13 2.66
CA GLY A 105 -3.89 10.41 1.81
C GLY A 105 -3.17 9.33 1.01
N VAL A 106 -3.80 8.17 0.85
CA VAL A 106 -3.38 7.12 -0.09
C VAL A 106 -4.48 6.93 -1.11
N TYR A 107 -4.11 7.00 -2.37
CA TYR A 107 -4.97 6.85 -3.53
C TYR A 107 -4.39 5.76 -4.41
N ALA A 108 -4.93 4.57 -4.32
CA ALA A 108 -4.39 3.39 -4.97
C ALA A 108 -5.50 2.57 -5.63
N TYR A 109 -5.09 1.65 -6.45
CA TYR A 109 -5.91 0.52 -6.88
C TYR A 109 -5.40 -0.73 -6.17
N THR A 110 -6.33 -1.56 -5.73
CA THR A 110 -6.03 -2.83 -5.04
C THR A 110 -6.77 -3.97 -5.72
N GLY A 111 -6.05 -5.07 -6.00
CA GLY A 111 -6.65 -6.19 -6.70
C GLY A 111 -5.66 -7.27 -7.11
N GLU A 112 -6.07 -8.08 -8.10
CA GLU A 112 -5.25 -9.15 -8.69
C GLU A 112 -4.28 -8.63 -9.76
N PHE A 113 -4.67 -7.56 -10.47
CA PHE A 113 -3.98 -7.05 -11.65
C PHE A 113 -3.71 -8.18 -12.64
N PHE A 114 -2.46 -8.27 -13.15
CA PHE A 114 -2.03 -9.31 -14.11
C PHE A 114 -1.13 -10.37 -13.45
N ALA A 115 -0.96 -10.31 -12.14
CA ALA A 115 -0.03 -11.17 -11.41
C ALA A 115 -0.75 -12.38 -10.82
N LYS A 116 -0.43 -13.58 -11.30
CA LYS A 116 -1.01 -14.84 -10.82
C LYS A 116 -0.93 -15.05 -9.29
N ALA A 117 0.07 -14.45 -8.65
CA ALA A 117 0.23 -14.52 -7.20
C ALA A 117 -0.90 -13.82 -6.40
N PHE A 118 -1.72 -13.01 -7.08
CA PHE A 118 -2.83 -12.26 -6.49
C PHE A 118 -4.18 -12.63 -7.13
N SER A 119 -4.26 -13.73 -7.87
CA SER A 119 -5.47 -14.17 -8.60
C SER A 119 -6.67 -14.39 -7.69
N ASP A 120 -6.44 -14.69 -6.42
CA ASP A 120 -7.51 -14.94 -5.45
C ASP A 120 -8.13 -13.65 -4.90
N CYS A 121 -7.42 -12.52 -5.02
CA CYS A 121 -7.96 -11.21 -4.65
C CYS A 121 -9.13 -10.85 -5.56
N GLY A 122 -10.32 -10.82 -5.05
CA GLY A 122 -11.52 -10.56 -5.85
C GLY A 122 -12.34 -11.79 -6.19
N ASN A 123 -12.05 -12.93 -5.55
CA ASN A 123 -12.87 -14.12 -5.70
C ASN A 123 -14.06 -14.15 -4.73
N HIS A 124 -14.17 -13.17 -3.80
CA HIS A 124 -15.20 -13.13 -2.78
C HIS A 124 -15.86 -11.74 -2.68
N GLY A 125 -17.10 -11.73 -2.14
CA GLY A 125 -17.85 -10.53 -1.83
C GLY A 125 -18.26 -9.70 -3.04
N SER A 126 -18.69 -8.46 -2.79
CA SER A 126 -19.14 -7.51 -3.83
C SER A 126 -18.08 -7.19 -4.89
N TYR A 127 -16.81 -7.40 -4.56
CA TYR A 127 -15.69 -7.26 -5.48
C TYR A 127 -15.73 -8.32 -6.59
N HIS A 128 -16.11 -9.56 -6.25
CA HIS A 128 -16.31 -10.65 -7.21
C HIS A 128 -17.43 -10.33 -8.20
N ASP A 129 -18.54 -9.77 -7.71
CA ASP A 129 -19.66 -9.40 -8.56
C ASP A 129 -19.30 -8.26 -9.50
N PHE A 130 -18.55 -7.27 -9.01
CA PHE A 130 -18.02 -6.19 -9.84
C PHE A 130 -17.10 -6.73 -10.94
N LYS A 131 -16.17 -7.64 -10.58
CA LYS A 131 -15.25 -8.29 -11.53
C LYS A 131 -16.00 -9.10 -12.59
N LYS A 132 -17.04 -9.84 -12.19
CA LYS A 132 -17.87 -10.60 -13.13
C LYS A 132 -18.55 -9.71 -14.19
N VAL A 133 -19.05 -8.57 -13.77
CA VAL A 133 -19.80 -7.65 -14.66
C VAL A 133 -18.86 -6.83 -15.53
N THR A 134 -17.75 -6.37 -14.97
CA THR A 134 -16.85 -5.40 -15.64
C THR A 134 -15.61 -6.02 -16.27
N GLY A 135 -15.24 -7.23 -15.86
CA GLY A 135 -13.95 -7.85 -16.20
C GLY A 135 -12.74 -7.20 -15.50
N ILE A 136 -12.97 -6.23 -14.59
CA ILE A 136 -11.90 -5.47 -13.91
C ILE A 136 -11.56 -6.14 -12.59
N GLY A 137 -10.34 -6.67 -12.47
CA GLY A 137 -9.83 -7.38 -11.30
C GLY A 137 -9.15 -6.47 -10.25
N PHE A 138 -9.55 -5.20 -10.12
CA PHE A 138 -9.07 -4.28 -9.10
C PHE A 138 -10.11 -3.21 -8.78
N SER A 139 -10.03 -2.63 -7.57
CA SER A 139 -10.92 -1.56 -7.10
C SER A 139 -10.14 -0.36 -6.54
N PRO A 140 -10.75 0.82 -6.51
CA PRO A 140 -10.17 1.98 -5.85
C PRO A 140 -9.96 1.72 -4.35
N TYR A 141 -8.83 2.19 -3.84
CA TYR A 141 -8.46 2.20 -2.43
C TYR A 141 -8.15 3.64 -2.03
N ILE A 142 -9.02 4.23 -1.22
CA ILE A 142 -8.89 5.60 -0.75
C ILE A 142 -8.74 5.56 0.77
N TYR A 143 -7.61 6.00 1.28
CA TYR A 143 -7.31 6.03 2.70
C TYR A 143 -6.85 7.42 3.12
N HIS A 144 -7.45 7.97 4.17
CA HIS A 144 -7.03 9.20 4.82
C HIS A 144 -6.65 8.92 6.26
N ALA A 145 -5.47 9.39 6.66
CA ALA A 145 -4.92 9.10 7.97
C ALA A 145 -4.27 10.32 8.62
N LEU A 146 -4.29 10.31 9.93
CA LEU A 146 -3.43 11.12 10.76
C LEU A 146 -2.18 10.29 11.11
N GLN A 147 -1.01 10.80 10.77
CA GLN A 147 0.27 10.19 11.12
C GLN A 147 0.95 10.98 12.23
N TYR A 148 1.44 10.28 13.23
CA TYR A 148 2.32 10.79 14.27
C TYR A 148 3.73 10.27 14.06
N ASN A 149 4.72 11.19 14.00
CA ASN A 149 6.13 10.89 13.79
C ASN A 149 6.90 11.18 15.08
N PRO A 150 7.10 10.21 16.00
CA PRO A 150 7.92 10.42 17.19
C PRO A 150 9.39 10.67 16.83
N THR A 151 9.84 10.17 15.70
CA THR A 151 11.19 10.37 15.16
C THR A 151 11.14 10.66 13.66
N THR A 152 12.28 11.02 13.06
CA THR A 152 12.38 11.30 11.61
C THR A 152 12.33 10.03 10.74
N PHE A 153 12.51 8.85 11.31
CA PHE A 153 12.56 7.57 10.59
C PHE A 153 11.37 6.64 10.91
N PHE A 154 10.52 7.03 11.86
CA PHE A 154 9.42 6.19 12.32
C PHE A 154 8.15 7.00 12.47
N GLY A 155 7.04 6.48 11.98
CA GLY A 155 5.71 7.05 12.11
C GLY A 155 4.65 5.99 12.37
N VAL A 156 3.62 6.36 13.11
CA VAL A 156 2.42 5.55 13.32
C VAL A 156 1.26 6.32 12.74
N GLU A 157 0.42 5.66 11.98
CA GLU A 157 -0.75 6.26 11.37
C GLU A 157 -2.03 5.52 11.73
N ALA A 158 -3.11 6.29 11.83
CA ALA A 158 -4.46 5.80 12.01
C ALA A 158 -5.41 6.61 11.13
N GLY A 159 -6.37 5.95 10.50
CA GLY A 159 -7.26 6.60 9.56
C GLY A 159 -8.39 5.74 9.06
N ILE A 160 -9.06 6.22 8.03
CA ILE A 160 -10.24 5.61 7.43
C ILE A 160 -9.95 5.26 5.98
N ILE A 161 -10.18 4.00 5.63
CA ILE A 161 -10.33 3.55 4.25
C ILE A 161 -11.80 3.72 3.89
N ALA A 162 -12.07 4.47 2.85
CA ALA A 162 -13.44 4.74 2.44
C ALA A 162 -14.15 3.44 1.99
N PRO A 163 -15.43 3.24 2.37
CA PRO A 163 -16.28 4.24 3.05
C PRO A 163 -16.20 4.21 4.59
N ASP A 164 -15.85 3.08 5.25
CA ASP A 164 -16.14 2.85 6.66
C ASP A 164 -15.19 1.87 7.37
N ILE A 165 -13.95 1.75 6.88
CA ILE A 165 -12.97 0.82 7.44
C ILE A 165 -11.90 1.62 8.18
N PHE A 166 -11.81 1.45 9.50
CA PHE A 166 -10.70 1.99 10.28
C PHE A 166 -9.45 1.13 10.07
N ALA A 167 -8.31 1.79 9.86
CA ALA A 167 -7.03 1.11 9.70
C ALA A 167 -5.91 1.85 10.43
N THR A 168 -4.93 1.08 10.92
CA THR A 168 -3.69 1.60 11.47
C THR A 168 -2.51 0.97 10.75
N SER A 169 -1.39 1.68 10.67
CA SER A 169 -0.13 1.14 10.16
C SER A 169 1.09 1.87 10.71
N ILE A 170 2.27 1.31 10.43
CA ILE A 170 3.57 1.83 10.84
C ILE A 170 4.36 2.15 9.60
N GLN A 171 4.97 3.33 9.55
CA GLN A 171 5.87 3.73 8.49
C GLN A 171 7.31 3.84 8.99
N TRP A 172 8.23 3.27 8.20
CA TRP A 172 9.67 3.34 8.38
C TRP A 172 10.25 4.11 7.20
N SER A 173 11.00 5.18 7.48
CA SER A 173 11.68 5.99 6.47
C SER A 173 13.17 5.74 6.52
N PHE A 174 13.81 5.55 5.36
CA PHE A 174 15.23 5.23 5.26
C PHE A 174 15.99 6.45 4.73
N ARG A 175 17.14 6.70 5.29
CA ARG A 175 18.11 7.73 4.86
C ARG A 175 19.20 7.09 4.04
#